data_04b1d3db1d6f9c3029a46ed1d5d9ce55
#
_entry.id   04b1d3db1d6f9c3029a46ed1d5d9ce55
#
_cell.length_a   1.000
_cell.length_b   1.000
_cell.length_c   1.000
_cell.angle_alpha   90.00
_cell.angle_beta   90.00
_cell.angle_gamma   90.00
#
_symmetry.space_group_name_H-M   'P 1'
#
loop_
_entity.id
_entity.type
_entity.pdbx_description
1 polymer ?
#
loop_
_entity_poly.entity_id
_entity_poly.type
_entity_poly.pdbx_seq_one_letter_code
_entity_poly.pdbx_strand_id
1 'polypeptide(L)'
;TGGSESLFLDIRGNICNRVKNLSFQLFPELESCFSKLFIKTTKDLMKKELVNPEILSTTRVDKLANVLRRASKGRFSLSKADELKKKAISSFGMKKGADGFSYGLSLLISLVNFIDSLRVPLKERIASLLAVVPQRLTTFPGLDTIGAATFISELGDPADFSNKNQVIAWFGLDVVWRISAARGRGWHISKAGTPYGRRWLYLTAGEFVRFFPPAKAKYLRLRKTCTHKKALSAIAADCAEILFAMYRDNTCFNPGLYH
;
A
#
# COMPACT_ATOMS: atom_id res chain seq x y z
N THR A 1 -5.87 -12.98 -11.05
CA THR A 1 -6.67 -11.76 -10.80
C THR A 1 -6.16 -10.97 -9.59
N GLY A 2 -5.95 -11.56 -8.42
CA GLY A 2 -5.32 -10.90 -7.25
C GLY A 2 -3.88 -10.47 -7.53
N GLY A 3 -3.11 -11.30 -8.20
CA GLY A 3 -1.75 -10.99 -8.62
C GLY A 3 -1.64 -9.75 -9.53
N SER A 4 -2.64 -9.50 -10.38
CA SER A 4 -2.65 -8.33 -11.26
C SER A 4 -2.80 -7.01 -10.48
N GLU A 5 -3.69 -6.94 -9.49
CA GLU A 5 -3.84 -5.75 -8.63
C GLU A 5 -2.55 -5.49 -7.83
N SER A 6 -1.94 -6.54 -7.28
CA SER A 6 -0.67 -6.45 -6.56
C SER A 6 0.45 -5.94 -7.45
N LEU A 7 0.55 -6.42 -8.70
CA LEU A 7 1.54 -5.96 -9.68
C LEU A 7 1.40 -4.45 -9.96
N PHE A 8 0.18 -3.96 -10.19
CA PHE A 8 -0.06 -2.52 -10.39
C PHE A 8 0.33 -1.69 -9.16
N LEU A 9 0.07 -2.20 -7.95
CA LEU A 9 0.48 -1.52 -6.71
C LEU A 9 2.00 -1.46 -6.56
N ASP A 10 2.72 -2.53 -6.91
CA ASP A 10 4.18 -2.58 -6.82
C ASP A 10 4.84 -1.66 -7.86
N ILE A 11 4.37 -1.66 -9.10
CA ILE A 11 4.85 -0.75 -10.15
C ILE A 11 4.60 0.70 -9.71
N ARG A 12 3.38 1.01 -9.26
CA ARG A 12 3.02 2.32 -8.74
C ARG A 12 3.91 2.75 -7.58
N GLY A 13 4.17 1.84 -6.63
CA GLY A 13 5.03 2.07 -5.48
C GLY A 13 6.45 2.43 -5.89
N ASN A 14 7.02 1.70 -6.84
CA ASN A 14 8.35 1.95 -7.37
C ASN A 14 8.44 3.32 -8.06
N ILE A 15 7.43 3.69 -8.86
CA ILE A 15 7.36 5.00 -9.50
C ILE A 15 7.23 6.11 -8.45
N CYS A 16 6.37 5.93 -7.44
CA CYS A 16 6.24 6.88 -6.34
C CYS A 16 7.56 7.10 -5.58
N ASN A 17 8.35 6.06 -5.36
CA ASN A 17 9.67 6.19 -4.73
C ASN A 17 10.64 7.00 -5.62
N ARG A 18 10.63 6.79 -6.95
CA ARG A 18 11.40 7.61 -7.88
C ARG A 18 10.96 9.07 -7.87
N VAL A 19 9.64 9.33 -7.85
CA VAL A 19 9.09 10.69 -7.73
C VAL A 19 9.57 11.37 -6.45
N LYS A 20 9.57 10.68 -5.31
CA LYS A 20 10.10 11.23 -4.05
C LYS A 20 11.57 11.63 -4.18
N ASN A 21 12.40 10.73 -4.69
CA ASN A 21 13.82 10.98 -4.83
C ASN A 21 14.12 12.15 -5.77
N LEU A 22 13.46 12.21 -6.93
CA LEU A 22 13.63 13.32 -7.89
C LEU A 22 13.08 14.63 -7.32
N SER A 23 11.93 14.58 -6.66
CA SER A 23 11.35 15.76 -6.00
C SER A 23 12.26 16.32 -4.92
N PHE A 24 12.90 15.45 -4.12
CA PHE A 24 13.86 15.85 -3.10
C PHE A 24 15.13 16.47 -3.70
N GLN A 25 15.64 15.94 -4.81
CA GLN A 25 16.78 16.51 -5.51
C GLN A 25 16.47 17.87 -6.13
N LEU A 26 15.27 18.02 -6.71
CA LEU A 26 14.87 19.25 -7.40
C LEU A 26 14.43 20.35 -6.42
N PHE A 27 13.57 20.02 -5.45
CA PHE A 27 13.00 20.96 -4.49
C PHE A 27 12.78 20.30 -3.12
N PRO A 28 13.83 20.15 -2.30
CA PRO A 28 13.78 19.47 -1.00
C PRO A 28 12.71 20.04 -0.06
N GLU A 29 12.50 21.34 -0.11
CA GLU A 29 11.57 22.07 0.76
C GLU A 29 10.10 21.77 0.43
N LEU A 30 9.80 21.19 -0.73
CA LEU A 30 8.45 20.91 -1.17
C LEU A 30 7.71 19.99 -0.19
N GLU A 31 8.38 18.97 0.35
CA GLU A 31 7.76 18.02 1.28
C GLU A 31 7.32 18.70 2.58
N SER A 32 8.06 19.70 3.05
CA SER A 32 7.69 20.46 4.25
C SER A 32 6.50 21.43 4.03
N CYS A 33 6.17 21.73 2.77
CA CYS A 33 5.03 22.58 2.43
C CYS A 33 3.68 21.87 2.47
N PHE A 34 3.67 20.54 2.43
CA PHE A 34 2.43 19.77 2.34
C PHE A 34 2.45 18.59 3.31
N SER A 35 1.28 18.22 3.83
CA SER A 35 1.15 17.07 4.75
C SER A 35 1.53 15.73 4.11
N LYS A 36 1.37 15.61 2.80
CA LYS A 36 1.74 14.43 1.99
C LYS A 36 2.14 14.86 0.59
N LEU A 37 3.19 14.22 0.05
CA LEU A 37 3.70 14.55 -1.28
C LEU A 37 2.75 14.15 -2.43
N PHE A 38 1.94 13.11 -2.26
CA PHE A 38 1.06 12.57 -3.32
C PHE A 38 -0.40 13.03 -3.22
N ILE A 39 -0.65 14.22 -2.67
CA ILE A 39 -1.99 14.83 -2.75
C ILE A 39 -2.22 15.39 -4.17
N LYS A 40 -3.50 15.59 -4.52
CA LYS A 40 -3.88 16.13 -5.83
C LYS A 40 -3.13 17.41 -6.18
N THR A 41 -3.01 18.33 -5.21
CA THR A 41 -2.35 19.62 -5.40
C THR A 41 -0.88 19.50 -5.80
N THR A 42 -0.11 18.67 -5.09
CA THR A 42 1.31 18.45 -5.41
C THR A 42 1.49 17.72 -6.73
N LYS A 43 0.62 16.73 -7.03
CA LYS A 43 0.61 16.07 -8.35
C LYS A 43 0.34 17.07 -9.48
N ASP A 44 -0.60 18.00 -9.29
CA ASP A 44 -0.91 19.03 -10.29
C ASP A 44 0.24 20.05 -10.45
N LEU A 45 0.94 20.41 -9.37
CA LEU A 45 2.14 21.23 -9.44
C LEU A 45 3.26 20.53 -10.21
N MET A 46 3.53 19.25 -9.93
CA MET A 46 4.55 18.45 -10.61
C MET A 46 4.22 18.29 -12.11
N LYS A 47 2.94 18.01 -12.44
CA LYS A 47 2.49 17.88 -13.83
C LYS A 47 2.64 19.16 -14.64
N LYS A 48 2.56 20.32 -13.99
CA LYS A 48 2.74 21.65 -14.61
C LYS A 48 4.15 22.18 -14.50
N GLU A 49 5.09 21.36 -14.03
CA GLU A 49 6.49 21.71 -13.81
C GLU A 49 6.70 22.88 -12.82
N LEU A 50 5.64 23.21 -12.05
CA LEU A 50 5.66 24.26 -11.01
C LEU A 50 6.33 23.79 -9.71
N VAL A 51 7.15 22.76 -9.76
CA VAL A 51 8.03 22.30 -8.69
C VAL A 51 9.50 22.59 -8.98
N ASN A 52 9.82 23.10 -10.17
CA ASN A 52 11.13 23.65 -10.48
C ASN A 52 11.30 24.99 -9.72
N PRO A 53 12.28 25.13 -8.79
CA PRO A 53 12.45 26.35 -8.01
C PRO A 53 12.67 27.60 -8.86
N GLU A 54 13.36 27.49 -10.00
CA GLU A 54 13.60 28.61 -10.91
C GLU A 54 12.28 29.10 -11.53
N ILE A 55 11.46 28.18 -12.07
CA ILE A 55 10.14 28.49 -12.62
C ILE A 55 9.23 29.04 -11.54
N LEU A 56 9.23 28.40 -10.36
CA LEU A 56 8.37 28.79 -9.25
C LEU A 56 8.69 30.19 -8.70
N SER A 57 9.99 30.52 -8.59
CA SER A 57 10.45 31.85 -8.11
C SER A 57 10.05 32.97 -9.04
N THR A 58 10.01 32.74 -10.35
CA THR A 58 9.63 33.73 -11.36
C THR A 58 8.12 33.78 -11.62
N THR A 59 7.37 32.72 -11.23
CA THR A 59 5.93 32.67 -11.42
C THR A 59 5.21 33.71 -10.55
N ARG A 60 4.23 34.41 -11.13
CA ARG A 60 3.38 35.38 -10.40
C ARG A 60 2.57 34.65 -9.32
N VAL A 61 2.52 35.23 -8.12
CA VAL A 61 1.82 34.65 -6.96
C VAL A 61 0.34 34.39 -7.26
N ASP A 62 -0.33 35.31 -7.96
CA ASP A 62 -1.74 35.14 -8.34
C ASP A 62 -1.97 33.92 -9.24
N LYS A 63 -1.08 33.70 -10.23
CA LYS A 63 -1.13 32.53 -11.11
C LYS A 63 -0.94 31.24 -10.32
N LEU A 64 0.04 31.20 -9.43
CA LEU A 64 0.30 30.07 -8.56
C LEU A 64 -0.87 29.80 -7.60
N ALA A 65 -1.41 30.84 -6.98
CA ALA A 65 -2.58 30.76 -6.10
C ALA A 65 -3.81 30.19 -6.82
N ASN A 66 -4.04 30.59 -8.08
CA ASN A 66 -5.14 30.04 -8.87
C ASN A 66 -4.96 28.55 -9.18
N VAL A 67 -3.74 28.11 -9.47
CA VAL A 67 -3.42 26.67 -9.65
C VAL A 67 -3.69 25.93 -8.36
N LEU A 68 -3.18 26.40 -7.23
CA LEU A 68 -3.35 25.79 -5.92
C LEU A 68 -4.82 25.72 -5.51
N ARG A 69 -5.58 26.81 -5.71
CA ARG A 69 -7.01 26.89 -5.39
C ARG A 69 -7.82 25.86 -6.17
N ARG A 70 -7.59 25.74 -7.50
CA ARG A 70 -8.26 24.75 -8.36
C ARG A 70 -7.91 23.32 -7.95
N ALA A 71 -6.64 23.03 -7.71
CA ALA A 71 -6.17 21.69 -7.36
C ALA A 71 -6.63 21.23 -5.96
N SER A 72 -6.77 22.18 -5.01
CA SER A 72 -7.13 21.91 -3.62
C SER A 72 -8.62 22.11 -3.29
N LYS A 73 -9.47 22.44 -4.28
CA LYS A 73 -10.87 22.81 -4.08
C LYS A 73 -11.03 23.99 -3.09
N GLY A 74 -10.17 24.99 -3.21
CA GLY A 74 -10.21 26.20 -2.39
C GLY A 74 -9.40 26.13 -1.08
N ARG A 75 -8.86 24.98 -0.68
CA ARG A 75 -8.13 24.81 0.59
C ARG A 75 -6.84 25.64 0.65
N PHE A 76 -6.12 25.77 -0.44
CA PHE A 76 -4.88 26.54 -0.54
C PHE A 76 -5.13 27.84 -1.33
N SER A 77 -4.57 28.93 -0.83
CA SER A 77 -4.79 30.29 -1.33
C SER A 77 -3.48 31.04 -1.58
N LEU A 78 -3.55 32.36 -1.63
CA LEU A 78 -2.39 33.27 -1.76
C LEU A 78 -1.30 33.02 -0.74
N SER A 79 -1.66 32.80 0.53
CA SER A 79 -0.70 32.54 1.61
C SER A 79 0.19 31.32 1.29
N LYS A 80 -0.40 30.23 0.77
CA LYS A 80 0.36 29.05 0.40
C LYS A 80 1.21 29.24 -0.84
N ALA A 81 0.74 30.05 -1.78
CA ALA A 81 1.50 30.42 -2.97
C ALA A 81 2.73 31.26 -2.59
N ASP A 82 2.57 32.20 -1.67
CA ASP A 82 3.66 33.03 -1.18
C ASP A 82 4.71 32.22 -0.39
N GLU A 83 4.26 31.31 0.48
CA GLU A 83 5.14 30.37 1.19
C GLU A 83 5.98 29.54 0.22
N LEU A 84 5.37 28.94 -0.80
CA LEU A 84 6.06 28.15 -1.80
C LEU A 84 7.08 28.97 -2.59
N LYS A 85 6.70 30.19 -2.97
CA LYS A 85 7.60 31.09 -3.70
C LYS A 85 8.81 31.51 -2.86
N LYS A 86 8.61 31.84 -1.59
CA LYS A 86 9.72 32.17 -0.65
C LYS A 86 10.69 31.01 -0.52
N LYS A 87 10.16 29.79 -0.33
CA LYS A 87 11.02 28.59 -0.25
C LYS A 87 11.75 28.30 -1.57
N ALA A 88 11.11 28.53 -2.73
CA ALA A 88 11.77 28.35 -4.02
C ALA A 88 12.92 29.32 -4.23
N ILE A 89 12.79 30.58 -3.80
CA ILE A 89 13.89 31.59 -3.89
C ILE A 89 15.09 31.16 -3.03
N SER A 90 14.87 30.58 -1.86
CA SER A 90 15.93 30.15 -0.94
C SER A 90 16.29 28.66 -1.08
N SER A 91 15.77 27.98 -2.10
CA SER A 91 15.99 26.54 -2.26
C SER A 91 17.45 26.22 -2.56
N PHE A 92 17.92 25.15 -1.90
CA PHE A 92 19.23 24.55 -2.18
C PHE A 92 19.15 23.36 -3.14
N GLY A 93 17.97 23.13 -3.73
CA GLY A 93 17.77 22.09 -4.73
C GLY A 93 18.64 22.25 -5.99
N MET A 94 18.61 21.23 -6.82
CA MET A 94 19.38 21.19 -8.06
C MET A 94 18.98 22.35 -8.97
N LYS A 95 19.97 23.10 -9.46
CA LYS A 95 19.80 24.18 -10.46
C LYS A 95 20.15 23.70 -11.86
N LYS A 96 21.35 23.11 -12.00
CA LYS A 96 21.80 22.63 -13.32
C LYS A 96 21.03 21.37 -13.72
N GLY A 97 20.32 21.43 -14.85
CA GLY A 97 19.47 20.33 -15.31
C GLY A 97 18.07 20.27 -14.69
N ALA A 98 17.67 21.27 -13.89
CA ALA A 98 16.38 21.33 -13.21
C ALA A 98 15.18 21.14 -14.15
N ASP A 99 15.25 21.67 -15.36
CA ASP A 99 14.18 21.53 -16.37
C ASP A 99 13.98 20.07 -16.79
N GLY A 100 15.08 19.34 -17.05
CA GLY A 100 14.99 17.91 -17.38
C GLY A 100 14.40 17.08 -16.23
N PHE A 101 14.76 17.37 -14.98
CA PHE A 101 14.22 16.72 -13.80
C PHE A 101 12.74 17.06 -13.59
N SER A 102 12.36 18.32 -13.80
CA SER A 102 10.97 18.78 -13.69
C SER A 102 10.09 18.11 -14.74
N TYR A 103 10.55 18.04 -15.98
CA TYR A 103 9.87 17.32 -17.05
C TYR A 103 9.77 15.81 -16.73
N GLY A 104 10.85 15.19 -16.28
CA GLY A 104 10.84 13.78 -15.82
C GLY A 104 9.82 13.52 -14.72
N LEU A 105 9.70 14.43 -13.74
CA LEU A 105 8.67 14.35 -12.69
C LEU A 105 7.25 14.43 -13.29
N SER A 106 7.01 15.32 -14.25
CA SER A 106 5.70 15.47 -14.89
C SER A 106 5.27 14.19 -15.61
N LEU A 107 6.21 13.50 -16.28
CA LEU A 107 5.97 12.21 -16.93
C LEU A 107 5.69 11.11 -15.91
N LEU A 108 6.48 11.01 -14.83
CA LEU A 108 6.26 10.00 -13.79
C LEU A 108 4.92 10.19 -13.08
N ILE A 109 4.50 11.41 -12.81
CA ILE A 109 3.17 11.69 -12.22
C ILE A 109 2.05 11.33 -13.21
N SER A 110 2.24 11.59 -14.50
CA SER A 110 1.28 11.18 -15.53
C SER A 110 1.14 9.65 -15.57
N LEU A 111 2.26 8.92 -15.43
CA LEU A 111 2.26 7.46 -15.36
C LEU A 111 1.58 6.94 -14.07
N VAL A 112 1.82 7.55 -12.91
CA VAL A 112 1.10 7.21 -11.67
C VAL A 112 -0.41 7.39 -11.85
N ASN A 113 -0.84 8.52 -12.44
CA ASN A 113 -2.26 8.78 -12.66
C ASN A 113 -2.88 7.79 -13.67
N PHE A 114 -2.12 7.39 -14.70
CA PHE A 114 -2.55 6.37 -15.65
C PHE A 114 -2.74 5.01 -14.99
N ILE A 115 -1.78 4.57 -14.15
CA ILE A 115 -1.92 3.33 -13.37
C ILE A 115 -3.12 3.41 -12.43
N ASP A 116 -3.32 4.55 -11.74
CA ASP A 116 -4.48 4.75 -10.86
C ASP A 116 -5.81 4.65 -11.65
N SER A 117 -5.86 5.12 -12.91
CA SER A 117 -7.05 4.99 -13.77
C SER A 117 -7.33 3.56 -14.23
N LEU A 118 -6.29 2.77 -14.52
CA LEU A 118 -6.45 1.36 -14.90
C LEU A 118 -6.95 0.48 -13.75
N ARG A 119 -6.67 0.88 -12.50
CA ARG A 119 -7.10 0.13 -11.33
C ARG A 119 -8.60 0.17 -11.08
N VAL A 120 -9.28 1.22 -11.52
CA VAL A 120 -10.74 1.35 -11.35
C VAL A 120 -11.49 0.23 -12.08
N PRO A 121 -11.37 0.11 -13.43
CA PRO A 121 -12.06 -0.96 -14.17
C PRO A 121 -11.58 -2.36 -13.76
N LEU A 122 -10.31 -2.51 -13.35
CA LEU A 122 -9.82 -3.79 -12.84
C LEU A 122 -10.57 -4.20 -11.56
N LYS A 123 -10.75 -3.28 -10.61
CA LYS A 123 -11.50 -3.55 -9.37
C LYS A 123 -12.97 -3.90 -9.65
N GLU A 124 -13.60 -3.18 -10.56
CA GLU A 124 -14.98 -3.48 -10.98
C GLU A 124 -15.09 -4.88 -11.61
N ARG A 125 -14.12 -5.24 -12.45
CA ARG A 125 -14.07 -6.58 -13.06
C ARG A 125 -13.84 -7.67 -12.02
N ILE A 126 -12.94 -7.46 -11.06
CA ILE A 126 -12.71 -8.39 -9.94
C ILE A 126 -14.00 -8.55 -9.12
N ALA A 127 -14.66 -7.46 -8.78
CA ALA A 127 -15.92 -7.50 -8.03
C ALA A 127 -17.01 -8.27 -8.77
N SER A 128 -17.15 -8.07 -10.09
CA SER A 128 -18.13 -8.81 -10.91
C SER A 128 -17.84 -10.31 -10.98
N LEU A 129 -16.56 -10.70 -11.05
CA LEU A 129 -16.15 -12.10 -11.04
C LEU A 129 -16.37 -12.74 -9.66
N LEU A 130 -16.08 -12.00 -8.58
CA LEU A 130 -16.31 -12.51 -7.24
C LEU A 130 -17.79 -12.71 -6.91
N ALA A 131 -18.67 -11.88 -7.48
CA ALA A 131 -20.12 -11.96 -7.23
C ALA A 131 -20.74 -13.29 -7.65
N VAL A 132 -20.15 -14.03 -8.59
CA VAL A 132 -20.62 -15.36 -9.01
C VAL A 132 -20.01 -16.50 -8.20
N VAL A 133 -19.03 -16.22 -7.34
CA VAL A 133 -18.39 -17.23 -6.48
C VAL A 133 -19.12 -17.27 -5.14
N PRO A 134 -19.66 -18.43 -4.73
CA PRO A 134 -20.27 -18.58 -3.41
C PRO A 134 -19.21 -18.37 -2.33
N GLN A 135 -19.26 -17.24 -1.62
CA GLN A 135 -18.32 -16.95 -0.54
C GLN A 135 -18.89 -15.94 0.46
N ARG A 136 -18.42 -15.99 1.68
CA ARG A 136 -18.78 -15.06 2.77
C ARG A 136 -17.55 -14.40 3.42
N LEU A 137 -16.41 -14.43 2.73
CA LEU A 137 -15.13 -13.93 3.23
C LEU A 137 -15.18 -12.44 3.56
N THR A 138 -16.01 -11.66 2.86
CA THR A 138 -16.19 -10.23 3.12
C THR A 138 -16.78 -9.90 4.49
N THR A 139 -17.28 -10.91 5.22
CA THR A 139 -17.71 -10.75 6.62
C THR A 139 -16.54 -10.77 7.61
N PHE A 140 -15.34 -11.15 7.16
CA PHE A 140 -14.14 -11.13 7.98
C PHE A 140 -13.70 -9.68 8.27
N PRO A 141 -13.40 -9.32 9.54
CA PRO A 141 -13.06 -7.96 9.92
C PRO A 141 -11.84 -7.41 9.18
N GLY A 142 -12.01 -6.30 8.47
CA GLY A 142 -10.94 -5.65 7.71
C GLY A 142 -10.70 -6.23 6.31
N LEU A 143 -11.53 -7.16 5.83
CA LEU A 143 -11.42 -7.74 4.50
C LEU A 143 -12.43 -7.10 3.54
N ASP A 144 -11.91 -6.53 2.46
CA ASP A 144 -12.73 -6.00 1.36
C ASP A 144 -12.93 -7.04 0.23
N THR A 145 -13.73 -6.67 -0.75
CA THR A 145 -14.01 -7.50 -1.95
C THR A 145 -12.73 -7.91 -2.70
N ILE A 146 -11.76 -6.99 -2.81
CA ILE A 146 -10.49 -7.27 -3.49
C ILE A 146 -9.66 -8.25 -2.68
N GLY A 147 -9.67 -8.10 -1.36
CA GLY A 147 -9.01 -9.01 -0.45
C GLY A 147 -9.58 -10.43 -0.52
N ALA A 148 -10.91 -10.57 -0.52
CA ALA A 148 -11.57 -11.87 -0.68
C ALA A 148 -11.21 -12.52 -2.03
N ALA A 149 -11.26 -11.76 -3.12
CA ALA A 149 -10.86 -12.25 -4.44
C ALA A 149 -9.39 -12.65 -4.50
N THR A 150 -8.51 -11.92 -3.82
CA THR A 150 -7.08 -12.24 -3.74
C THR A 150 -6.86 -13.56 -3.00
N PHE A 151 -7.52 -13.75 -1.86
CA PHE A 151 -7.41 -15.00 -1.10
C PHE A 151 -7.86 -16.20 -1.94
N ILE A 152 -9.04 -16.11 -2.56
CA ILE A 152 -9.58 -17.18 -3.40
C ILE A 152 -8.65 -17.50 -4.58
N SER A 153 -8.11 -16.48 -5.24
CA SER A 153 -7.23 -16.68 -6.40
C SER A 153 -5.86 -17.26 -6.03
N GLU A 154 -5.36 -16.98 -4.84
CA GLU A 154 -4.07 -17.51 -4.36
C GLU A 154 -4.21 -18.90 -3.73
N LEU A 155 -5.34 -19.19 -3.09
CA LEU A 155 -5.61 -20.50 -2.51
C LEU A 155 -6.00 -21.53 -3.57
N GLY A 156 -6.85 -21.15 -4.54
CA GLY A 156 -7.46 -22.08 -5.49
C GLY A 156 -8.66 -22.81 -4.91
N ASP A 157 -8.81 -24.11 -5.23
CA ASP A 157 -9.87 -24.95 -4.70
C ASP A 157 -9.58 -25.34 -3.25
N PRO A 158 -10.47 -25.03 -2.30
CA PRO A 158 -10.28 -25.45 -0.91
C PRO A 158 -10.28 -26.98 -0.73
N ALA A 159 -10.85 -27.76 -1.66
CA ALA A 159 -10.84 -29.21 -1.63
C ALA A 159 -9.43 -29.82 -1.81
N ASP A 160 -8.50 -29.07 -2.37
CA ASP A 160 -7.10 -29.51 -2.54
C ASP A 160 -6.34 -29.60 -1.19
N PHE A 161 -6.91 -29.07 -0.12
CA PHE A 161 -6.30 -29.01 1.20
C PHE A 161 -7.01 -29.89 2.22
N SER A 162 -6.33 -30.91 2.74
CA SER A 162 -6.88 -31.81 3.75
C SER A 162 -7.02 -31.16 5.13
N ASN A 163 -6.18 -30.15 5.43
CA ASN A 163 -6.19 -29.48 6.74
C ASN A 163 -5.60 -28.05 6.67
N LYS A 164 -5.84 -27.29 7.73
CA LYS A 164 -5.37 -25.91 7.88
C LYS A 164 -3.84 -25.75 7.83
N ASN A 165 -3.08 -26.75 8.27
CA ASN A 165 -1.63 -26.65 8.31
C ASN A 165 -1.05 -26.65 6.87
N GLN A 166 -1.67 -27.38 5.95
CA GLN A 166 -1.30 -27.35 4.53
C GLN A 166 -1.52 -25.95 3.94
N VAL A 167 -2.61 -25.27 4.31
CA VAL A 167 -2.87 -23.89 3.88
C VAL A 167 -1.83 -22.91 4.44
N ILE A 168 -1.48 -23.05 5.72
CA ILE A 168 -0.43 -22.23 6.35
C ILE A 168 0.90 -22.43 5.61
N ALA A 169 1.27 -23.69 5.30
CA ALA A 169 2.47 -24.03 4.54
C ALA A 169 2.41 -23.52 3.10
N TRP A 170 1.23 -23.61 2.44
CA TRP A 170 1.00 -23.07 1.09
C TRP A 170 1.33 -21.58 0.98
N PHE A 171 0.98 -20.81 1.99
CA PHE A 171 1.36 -19.40 2.08
C PHE A 171 2.77 -19.17 2.65
N GLY A 172 3.48 -20.22 3.05
CA GLY A 172 4.81 -20.15 3.64
C GLY A 172 4.86 -19.43 4.97
N LEU A 173 3.79 -19.56 5.75
CA LEU A 173 3.64 -19.01 7.11
C LEU A 173 3.94 -20.06 8.19
N ASP A 174 4.17 -21.31 7.81
CA ASP A 174 4.61 -22.39 8.68
C ASP A 174 5.97 -22.08 9.30
N VAL A 175 6.13 -22.48 10.56
CA VAL A 175 7.33 -22.18 11.34
C VAL A 175 8.36 -23.30 11.15
N VAL A 176 9.54 -22.92 10.66
CA VAL A 176 10.66 -23.84 10.46
C VAL A 176 11.84 -23.44 11.33
N TRP A 177 12.57 -24.43 11.81
CA TRP A 177 13.83 -24.24 12.50
C TRP A 177 14.98 -24.19 11.48
N ARG A 178 15.69 -23.07 11.45
CA ARG A 178 16.88 -22.95 10.59
C ARG A 178 18.13 -22.74 11.42
N ILE A 179 19.16 -23.48 11.08
CA ILE A 179 20.53 -23.30 11.57
C ILE A 179 21.32 -22.68 10.42
N SER A 180 21.83 -21.47 10.62
CA SER A 180 22.75 -20.85 9.67
C SER A 180 24.01 -20.45 10.40
N ALA A 181 25.17 -20.85 9.89
CA ALA A 181 26.47 -20.56 10.50
C ALA A 181 26.72 -19.06 10.70
N ALA A 182 26.20 -18.21 9.80
CA ALA A 182 26.41 -16.77 9.84
C ALA A 182 25.35 -15.97 10.62
N ARG A 183 24.14 -16.52 10.88
CA ARG A 183 23.02 -15.77 11.46
C ARG A 183 22.40 -16.38 12.71
N GLY A 184 23.04 -17.39 13.29
CA GLY A 184 22.56 -18.07 14.48
C GLY A 184 21.39 -19.03 14.24
N ARG A 185 20.93 -19.66 15.34
CA ARG A 185 19.81 -20.61 15.37
C ARG A 185 18.52 -19.87 15.68
N GLY A 186 17.42 -20.23 15.02
CA GLY A 186 16.13 -19.63 15.35
C GLY A 186 14.96 -20.09 14.52
N TRP A 187 13.76 -19.83 15.08
CA TRP A 187 12.49 -20.09 14.40
C TRP A 187 12.17 -18.98 13.41
N HIS A 188 11.86 -19.38 12.18
CA HIS A 188 11.46 -18.48 11.08
C HIS A 188 10.29 -19.07 10.33
N ILE A 189 9.52 -18.25 9.63
CA ILE A 189 8.54 -18.73 8.65
C ILE A 189 9.28 -19.32 7.45
N SER A 190 8.74 -20.39 6.85
CA SER A 190 9.39 -21.14 5.73
C SER A 190 9.61 -20.25 4.51
N LYS A 191 8.65 -19.39 4.19
CA LYS A 191 8.58 -18.56 2.96
C LYS A 191 8.58 -19.41 1.68
N ALA A 192 8.24 -20.69 1.77
CA ALA A 192 8.24 -21.61 0.63
C ALA A 192 7.10 -21.35 -0.36
N GLY A 193 5.99 -20.77 0.13
CA GLY A 193 4.80 -20.50 -0.69
C GLY A 193 4.81 -19.16 -1.42
N THR A 194 3.65 -18.82 -2.00
CA THR A 194 3.46 -17.59 -2.76
C THR A 194 3.84 -16.33 -1.98
N PRO A 195 4.77 -15.49 -2.46
CA PRO A 195 5.13 -14.26 -1.78
C PRO A 195 3.99 -13.23 -1.79
N TYR A 196 3.13 -13.26 -2.82
CA TYR A 196 1.98 -12.36 -2.95
C TYR A 196 0.90 -12.68 -1.92
N GLY A 197 0.48 -13.96 -1.83
CA GLY A 197 -0.50 -14.41 -0.85
C GLY A 197 -0.02 -14.18 0.58
N ARG A 198 1.25 -14.48 0.88
CA ARG A 198 1.85 -14.22 2.19
C ARG A 198 1.87 -12.72 2.54
N ARG A 199 2.28 -11.85 1.60
CA ARG A 199 2.26 -10.40 1.79
C ARG A 199 0.85 -9.90 2.05
N TRP A 200 -0.11 -10.40 1.28
CA TRP A 200 -1.50 -10.03 1.44
C TRP A 200 -2.05 -10.46 2.81
N LEU A 201 -1.82 -11.70 3.25
CA LEU A 201 -2.21 -12.17 4.59
C LEU A 201 -1.56 -11.35 5.70
N TYR A 202 -0.31 -10.92 5.52
CA TYR A 202 0.36 -10.05 6.48
C TYR A 202 -0.32 -8.66 6.59
N LEU A 203 -0.79 -8.10 5.48
CA LEU A 203 -1.55 -6.84 5.48
C LEU A 203 -2.94 -7.04 6.09
N THR A 204 -3.63 -8.12 5.73
CA THR A 204 -4.92 -8.50 6.32
C THR A 204 -4.82 -8.68 7.83
N ALA A 205 -3.75 -9.29 8.33
CA ALA A 205 -3.50 -9.42 9.76
C ALA A 205 -3.38 -8.05 10.46
N GLY A 206 -2.80 -7.06 9.80
CA GLY A 206 -2.74 -5.67 10.29
C GLY A 206 -4.13 -5.07 10.46
N GLU A 207 -4.99 -5.22 9.47
CA GLU A 207 -6.38 -4.75 9.52
C GLU A 207 -7.21 -5.57 10.53
N PHE A 208 -7.01 -6.88 10.62
CA PHE A 208 -7.67 -7.74 11.60
C PHE A 208 -7.34 -7.30 13.05
N VAL A 209 -6.07 -7.02 13.34
CA VAL A 209 -5.64 -6.45 14.64
C VAL A 209 -6.28 -5.09 14.92
N ARG A 210 -6.50 -4.30 13.87
CA ARG A 210 -7.11 -2.97 13.98
C ARG A 210 -8.60 -3.02 14.28
N PHE A 211 -9.34 -3.90 13.61
CA PHE A 211 -10.80 -3.94 13.65
C PHE A 211 -11.37 -4.98 14.59
N PHE A 212 -10.57 -5.95 15.06
CA PHE A 212 -11.05 -7.02 15.92
C PHE A 212 -10.29 -7.05 17.27
N PRO A 213 -10.94 -6.64 18.39
CA PRO A 213 -10.29 -6.54 19.70
C PRO A 213 -9.61 -7.82 20.20
N PRO A 214 -10.16 -9.04 20.02
CA PRO A 214 -9.46 -10.26 20.43
C PRO A 214 -8.15 -10.50 19.70
N ALA A 215 -8.08 -10.23 18.38
CA ALA A 215 -6.84 -10.32 17.62
C ALA A 215 -5.81 -9.28 18.10
N LYS A 216 -6.27 -8.07 18.47
CA LYS A 216 -5.41 -7.06 19.09
C LYS A 216 -4.85 -7.52 20.42
N ALA A 217 -5.66 -8.16 21.27
CA ALA A 217 -5.20 -8.70 22.55
C ALA A 217 -4.12 -9.78 22.34
N LYS A 218 -4.34 -10.73 21.41
CA LYS A 218 -3.34 -11.74 21.05
C LYS A 218 -2.06 -11.10 20.49
N TYR A 219 -2.18 -10.13 19.60
CA TYR A 219 -1.04 -9.39 19.07
C TYR A 219 -0.23 -8.72 20.18
N LEU A 220 -0.87 -7.98 21.11
CA LEU A 220 -0.19 -7.32 22.23
C LEU A 220 0.49 -8.31 23.17
N ARG A 221 -0.11 -9.48 23.41
CA ARG A 221 0.51 -10.58 24.16
C ARG A 221 1.79 -11.06 23.49
N LEU A 222 1.75 -11.31 22.17
CA LEU A 222 2.91 -11.75 21.40
C LEU A 222 4.01 -10.67 21.36
N ARG A 223 3.64 -9.40 21.34
CA ARG A 223 4.60 -8.28 21.34
C ARG A 223 5.46 -8.19 22.59
N LYS A 224 5.04 -8.82 23.68
CA LYS A 224 5.88 -8.90 24.90
C LYS A 224 7.12 -9.78 24.73
N THR A 225 7.06 -10.77 23.82
CA THR A 225 8.12 -11.78 23.65
C THR A 225 8.77 -11.76 22.26
N CYS A 226 8.15 -11.13 21.27
CA CYS A 226 8.67 -11.13 19.90
C CYS A 226 8.52 -9.77 19.18
N THR A 227 9.23 -9.64 18.06
CA THR A 227 9.19 -8.42 17.24
C THR A 227 7.83 -8.24 16.56
N HIS A 228 7.52 -6.99 16.17
CA HIS A 228 6.30 -6.65 15.41
C HIS A 228 6.06 -7.60 14.22
N LYS A 229 7.09 -7.84 13.42
CA LYS A 229 6.98 -8.72 12.23
C LYS A 229 6.62 -10.16 12.61
N LYS A 230 7.22 -10.71 13.65
CA LYS A 230 6.92 -12.07 14.11
C LYS A 230 5.49 -12.17 14.68
N ALA A 231 5.08 -11.21 15.52
CA ALA A 231 3.74 -11.16 16.08
C ALA A 231 2.68 -11.08 14.96
N LEU A 232 2.89 -10.20 13.98
CA LEU A 232 1.95 -10.03 12.88
C LEU A 232 1.93 -11.24 11.93
N SER A 233 3.07 -11.93 11.73
CA SER A 233 3.11 -13.17 10.96
C SER A 233 2.32 -14.31 11.64
N ALA A 234 2.30 -14.37 12.97
CA ALA A 234 1.48 -15.32 13.70
C ALA A 234 -0.02 -15.04 13.50
N ILE A 235 -0.43 -13.77 13.59
CA ILE A 235 -1.81 -13.38 13.29
C ILE A 235 -2.17 -13.63 11.80
N ALA A 236 -1.21 -13.50 10.87
CA ALA A 236 -1.42 -13.83 9.46
C ALA A 236 -1.70 -15.33 9.25
N ALA A 237 -1.07 -16.20 10.03
CA ALA A 237 -1.39 -17.63 10.02
C ALA A 237 -2.80 -17.90 10.55
N ASP A 238 -3.22 -17.21 11.63
CA ASP A 238 -4.61 -17.29 12.11
C ASP A 238 -5.60 -16.82 11.02
N CYS A 239 -5.29 -15.71 10.33
CA CYS A 239 -6.13 -15.23 9.23
C CYS A 239 -6.25 -16.27 8.11
N ALA A 240 -5.14 -16.92 7.73
CA ALA A 240 -5.16 -17.97 6.70
C ALA A 240 -6.05 -19.14 7.11
N GLU A 241 -5.95 -19.59 8.37
CA GLU A 241 -6.77 -20.66 8.93
C GLU A 241 -8.27 -20.32 8.91
N ILE A 242 -8.62 -19.13 9.42
CA ILE A 242 -10.02 -18.70 9.51
C ILE A 242 -10.62 -18.52 8.12
N LEU A 243 -9.92 -17.82 7.23
CA LEU A 243 -10.39 -17.57 5.87
C LEU A 243 -10.55 -18.88 5.08
N PHE A 244 -9.66 -19.85 5.28
CA PHE A 244 -9.79 -21.18 4.70
C PHE A 244 -11.05 -21.90 5.18
N ALA A 245 -11.30 -21.93 6.49
CA ALA A 245 -12.50 -22.54 7.05
C ALA A 245 -13.77 -21.86 6.54
N MET A 246 -13.81 -20.52 6.54
CA MET A 246 -14.93 -19.73 6.00
C MET A 246 -15.21 -20.01 4.53
N TYR A 247 -14.15 -20.15 3.71
CA TYR A 247 -14.29 -20.39 2.28
C TYR A 247 -14.73 -21.83 1.99
N ARG A 248 -14.10 -22.83 2.65
CA ARG A 248 -14.44 -24.25 2.51
C ARG A 248 -15.90 -24.52 2.91
N ASP A 249 -16.33 -23.97 4.05
CA ASP A 249 -17.63 -24.25 4.65
C ASP A 249 -18.71 -23.23 4.21
N ASN A 250 -18.33 -22.23 3.42
CA ASN A 250 -19.17 -21.10 2.99
C ASN A 250 -19.90 -20.40 4.16
N THR A 251 -19.21 -20.18 5.26
CA THR A 251 -19.75 -19.61 6.51
C THR A 251 -19.31 -18.18 6.72
N CYS A 252 -20.12 -17.40 7.46
CA CYS A 252 -19.75 -16.07 7.91
C CYS A 252 -18.69 -16.15 9.01
N PHE A 253 -17.92 -15.06 9.19
CA PHE A 253 -17.00 -14.92 10.31
C PHE A 253 -17.74 -15.05 11.64
N ASN A 254 -17.27 -15.96 12.51
CA ASN A 254 -17.80 -16.17 13.85
C ASN A 254 -16.78 -15.70 14.91
N PRO A 255 -17.02 -14.54 15.56
CA PRO A 255 -16.10 -14.00 16.58
C PRO A 255 -15.87 -14.94 17.77
N GLY A 256 -16.86 -15.79 18.11
CA GLY A 256 -16.80 -16.69 19.25
C GLY A 256 -15.84 -17.89 19.08
N LEU A 257 -15.36 -18.14 17.86
CA LEU A 257 -14.41 -19.23 17.59
C LEU A 257 -12.93 -18.79 17.65
N TYR A 258 -12.67 -17.51 17.84
CA TYR A 258 -11.29 -16.98 17.92
C TYR A 258 -10.83 -16.92 19.37
N HIS A 259 -9.74 -17.67 19.70
CA HIS A 259 -9.17 -17.81 21.04
C HIS A 259 -7.69 -17.40 21.09
#